data_83debafdda60c6ff955fa1bc5473fc81
#
_entry.id   83debafdda60c6ff955fa1bc5473fc81
#
_cell.length_a   1.000
_cell.length_b   1.000
_cell.length_c   1.000
_cell.angle_alpha   90.00
_cell.angle_beta   90.00
_cell.angle_gamma   90.00
#
_symmetry.space_group_name_H-M   'P 1'
#
loop_
_entity.id
_entity.type
_entity.pdbx_description
1 polymer ?
#
loop_
_entity_poly.entity_id
_entity_poly.type
_entity_poly.pdbx_seq_one_letter_code
_entity_poly.pdbx_strand_id
1 'polypeptide(L)'
;MNLIKRHSWLPALLMLVMGSITLALGGCATNLTTAIVPPPTPLAMAVRLCDSAASSCVSAGSFSLASIRDLNVNVDWQNVPGGTHTQQLAMVLPNGVVYQTISQGFGIAEGTVGSPTVSDAMPVAGTFITQRQLTGDWTVQISLDGAVVGSQKFALEP
;
A
#
# COMPACT_ATOMS: atom_id res chain seq x y z
N MET A 1 29.69 22.41 35.46
CA MET A 1 31.15 22.50 35.75
C MET A 1 31.75 21.14 35.49
N ASN A 2 32.46 20.99 34.43
CA ASN A 2 33.44 20.00 33.94
C ASN A 2 33.27 19.81 32.44
N LEU A 3 34.03 20.51 31.69
CA LEU A 3 35.40 20.43 31.16
C LEU A 3 35.60 19.37 30.05
N ILE A 4 35.51 19.88 28.89
CA ILE A 4 36.32 19.77 27.64
C ILE A 4 37.51 18.81 27.73
N LYS A 5 37.61 17.85 26.79
CA LYS A 5 38.92 17.35 26.37
C LYS A 5 38.93 17.20 24.84
N ARG A 6 39.52 18.18 24.18
CA ARG A 6 40.05 18.14 22.80
C ARG A 6 41.29 17.24 22.77
N HIS A 7 41.38 16.35 21.81
CA HIS A 7 42.70 15.87 21.36
C HIS A 7 42.77 16.00 19.83
N SER A 8 43.53 16.99 19.45
CA SER A 8 44.15 17.16 18.15
C SER A 8 45.40 16.32 18.07
N TRP A 9 45.59 15.53 17.04
CA TRP A 9 46.91 15.09 16.61
C TRP A 9 46.91 14.90 15.09
N LEU A 10 47.53 15.82 14.35
CA LEU A 10 48.29 15.67 13.14
C LEU A 10 49.77 15.60 13.58
N PRO A 11 50.76 15.08 12.84
CA PRO A 11 50.95 15.33 11.41
C PRO A 11 51.60 14.16 10.59
N ALA A 12 51.47 14.28 9.28
CA ALA A 12 52.45 14.07 8.22
C ALA A 12 53.49 12.96 8.31
N LEU A 13 53.55 12.09 7.33
CA LEU A 13 54.81 11.79 6.64
C LEU A 13 54.55 11.37 5.19
N LEU A 14 55.17 12.15 4.33
CA LEU A 14 55.38 12.04 2.90
C LEU A 14 56.39 10.89 2.65
N MET A 15 56.09 9.87 1.82
CA MET A 15 57.11 9.10 1.14
C MET A 15 56.72 8.81 -0.30
N LEU A 16 57.44 9.45 -1.16
CA LEU A 16 57.48 9.33 -2.61
C LEU A 16 58.26 8.04 -2.94
N VAL A 17 57.65 7.10 -3.64
CA VAL A 17 58.36 6.01 -4.32
C VAL A 17 57.84 5.94 -5.74
N MET A 18 58.62 6.48 -6.66
CA MET A 18 58.47 6.28 -8.10
C MET A 18 58.87 4.84 -8.44
N GLY A 19 57.93 4.05 -8.84
CA GLY A 19 58.18 2.74 -9.47
C GLY A 19 57.40 2.65 -10.77
N SER A 20 58.06 2.92 -11.88
CA SER A 20 57.49 2.74 -13.21
C SER A 20 57.39 1.25 -13.53
N ILE A 21 56.16 0.72 -13.49
CA ILE A 21 55.86 -0.61 -14.02
C ILE A 21 54.96 -0.41 -15.25
N THR A 22 55.58 -0.57 -16.41
CA THR A 22 54.86 -0.69 -17.69
C THR A 22 54.22 -2.07 -17.77
N LEU A 23 52.94 -2.18 -17.37
CA LEU A 23 52.14 -3.36 -17.65
C LEU A 23 51.46 -3.19 -19.01
N ALA A 24 51.82 -4.05 -19.93
CA ALA A 24 51.11 -4.24 -21.21
C ALA A 24 49.71 -4.73 -20.90
N LEU A 25 48.72 -3.87 -20.99
CA LEU A 25 47.30 -4.23 -20.90
C LEU A 25 46.84 -4.78 -22.23
N GLY A 26 46.88 -6.13 -22.33
CA GLY A 26 46.06 -6.86 -23.29
C GLY A 26 44.59 -6.60 -22.99
N GLY A 27 43.96 -5.71 -23.76
CA GLY A 27 42.58 -5.35 -23.59
C GLY A 27 41.64 -6.49 -23.96
N CYS A 28 41.16 -7.27 -22.97
CA CYS A 28 39.88 -7.93 -23.10
C CYS A 28 38.80 -6.89 -22.87
N ALA A 29 38.22 -6.37 -23.95
CA ALA A 29 37.02 -5.56 -23.89
C ALA A 29 35.88 -6.50 -23.45
N THR A 30 35.67 -6.63 -22.16
CA THR A 30 34.41 -7.18 -21.63
C THR A 30 33.31 -6.19 -21.94
N ASN A 31 32.48 -6.51 -22.95
CA ASN A 31 31.24 -5.81 -23.18
C ASN A 31 30.37 -6.00 -21.93
N LEU A 32 30.42 -5.05 -21.01
CA LEU A 32 29.44 -4.92 -19.93
C LEU A 32 28.11 -4.54 -20.59
N THR A 33 27.37 -5.57 -21.00
CA THR A 33 25.97 -5.39 -21.36
C THR A 33 25.26 -5.00 -20.06
N THR A 34 25.08 -3.71 -19.83
CA THR A 34 24.25 -3.21 -18.74
C THR A 34 22.83 -3.71 -19.04
N ALA A 35 22.41 -4.75 -18.32
CA ALA A 35 21.04 -5.21 -18.37
C ALA A 35 20.16 -4.05 -17.95
N ILE A 36 19.37 -3.50 -18.87
CA ILE A 36 18.35 -2.49 -18.57
C ILE A 36 17.28 -3.22 -17.78
N VAL A 37 17.32 -3.09 -16.45
CA VAL A 37 16.23 -3.57 -15.59
C VAL A 37 15.05 -2.65 -15.85
N PRO A 38 13.91 -3.17 -16.36
CA PRO A 38 12.74 -2.36 -16.57
C PRO A 38 12.31 -1.74 -15.21
N PRO A 39 11.80 -0.49 -15.22
CA PRO A 39 11.33 0.13 -13.99
C PRO A 39 10.25 -0.75 -13.35
N PRO A 40 10.21 -0.85 -12.01
CA PRO A 40 9.19 -1.63 -11.32
C PRO A 40 7.81 -1.10 -11.67
N THR A 41 6.90 -2.00 -12.02
CA THR A 41 5.50 -1.64 -12.29
C THR A 41 4.90 -1.07 -11.00
N PRO A 42 4.25 0.10 -11.04
CA PRO A 42 3.72 0.73 -9.84
C PRO A 42 2.60 -0.11 -9.22
N LEU A 43 2.52 -0.07 -7.88
CA LEU A 43 1.38 -0.60 -7.13
C LEU A 43 0.10 0.08 -7.62
N ALA A 44 -0.94 -0.70 -7.89
CA ALA A 44 -2.24 -0.20 -8.27
C ALA A 44 -3.36 -1.00 -7.59
N MET A 45 -4.57 -0.44 -7.56
CA MET A 45 -5.74 -1.12 -7.04
C MET A 45 -7.00 -0.74 -7.83
N ALA A 46 -7.98 -1.65 -7.82
CA ALA A 46 -9.36 -1.37 -8.21
C ALA A 46 -10.29 -1.76 -7.06
N VAL A 47 -11.37 -1.01 -6.84
CA VAL A 47 -12.31 -1.23 -5.73
C VAL A 47 -13.68 -1.54 -6.30
N ARG A 48 -14.30 -2.61 -5.80
CA ARG A 48 -15.67 -2.98 -6.09
C ARG A 48 -16.47 -3.01 -4.80
N LEU A 49 -17.60 -2.30 -4.81
CA LEU A 49 -18.54 -2.24 -3.69
C LEU A 49 -19.83 -2.98 -4.08
N CYS A 50 -20.29 -3.89 -3.24
CA CYS A 50 -21.50 -4.66 -3.51
C CYS A 50 -22.23 -5.04 -2.21
N ASP A 51 -23.52 -5.29 -2.31
CA ASP A 51 -24.30 -5.88 -1.23
C ASP A 51 -23.97 -7.36 -1.08
N SER A 52 -23.76 -7.84 0.13
CA SER A 52 -23.51 -9.26 0.44
C SER A 52 -24.68 -10.17 0.06
N ALA A 53 -25.91 -9.63 -0.01
CA ALA A 53 -27.09 -10.37 -0.42
C ALA A 53 -27.15 -10.62 -1.94
N ALA A 54 -26.33 -9.90 -2.73
CA ALA A 54 -26.30 -10.07 -4.17
C ALA A 54 -25.60 -11.38 -4.57
N SER A 55 -26.16 -12.14 -5.48
CA SER A 55 -25.58 -13.39 -6.00
C SER A 55 -24.28 -13.18 -6.80
N SER A 56 -24.03 -11.94 -7.24
CA SER A 56 -22.80 -11.51 -7.91
C SER A 56 -22.43 -10.11 -7.46
N CYS A 57 -21.15 -9.86 -7.25
CA CYS A 57 -20.66 -8.54 -6.90
C CYS A 57 -20.58 -7.66 -8.16
N VAL A 58 -21.69 -6.99 -8.48
CA VAL A 58 -21.71 -5.90 -9.46
C VAL A 58 -21.46 -4.62 -8.68
N SER A 59 -20.37 -3.92 -9.02
CA SER A 59 -20.01 -2.68 -8.31
C SER A 59 -21.11 -1.64 -8.44
N ALA A 60 -21.58 -1.12 -7.30
CA ALA A 60 -22.59 -0.07 -7.22
C ALA A 60 -22.03 1.16 -6.50
N GLY A 61 -22.50 2.32 -6.89
CA GLY A 61 -22.16 3.59 -6.25
C GLY A 61 -23.14 4.01 -5.15
N SER A 62 -24.32 3.38 -5.06
CA SER A 62 -25.32 3.63 -4.01
C SER A 62 -26.00 2.35 -3.56
N PHE A 63 -26.47 2.35 -2.31
CA PHE A 63 -27.13 1.23 -1.64
C PHE A 63 -28.27 1.76 -0.77
N SER A 64 -29.45 1.10 -0.83
CA SER A 64 -30.57 1.46 0.04
C SER A 64 -30.42 0.78 1.41
N LEU A 65 -30.54 1.55 2.48
CA LEU A 65 -30.55 1.05 3.87
C LEU A 65 -31.70 0.07 4.13
N ALA A 66 -32.79 0.17 3.36
CA ALA A 66 -33.94 -0.73 3.51
C ALA A 66 -33.64 -2.16 3.01
N SER A 67 -32.68 -2.33 2.12
CA SER A 67 -32.39 -3.61 1.47
C SER A 67 -30.97 -4.15 1.70
N ILE A 68 -29.99 -3.27 1.89
CA ILE A 68 -28.61 -3.71 2.07
C ILE A 68 -28.44 -4.51 3.39
N ARG A 69 -27.78 -5.65 3.30
CA ARG A 69 -27.43 -6.46 4.47
C ARG A 69 -26.05 -6.07 5.00
N ASP A 70 -25.04 -6.26 4.19
CA ASP A 70 -23.66 -5.90 4.50
C ASP A 70 -23.03 -5.29 3.25
N LEU A 71 -22.21 -4.27 3.42
CA LEU A 71 -21.41 -3.70 2.33
C LEU A 71 -20.12 -4.48 2.18
N ASN A 72 -20.00 -5.25 1.11
CA ASN A 72 -18.74 -5.90 0.74
C ASN A 72 -17.84 -4.92 -0.03
N VAL A 73 -16.60 -4.82 0.41
CA VAL A 73 -15.54 -4.06 -0.23
C VAL A 73 -14.51 -5.05 -0.74
N ASN A 74 -14.42 -5.21 -2.06
CA ASN A 74 -13.43 -6.04 -2.70
C ASN A 74 -12.36 -5.13 -3.30
N VAL A 75 -11.12 -5.30 -2.88
CA VAL A 75 -9.97 -4.56 -3.40
C VAL A 75 -9.12 -5.51 -4.23
N ASP A 76 -9.08 -5.26 -5.53
CA ASP A 76 -8.24 -5.97 -6.48
C ASP A 76 -6.88 -5.26 -6.56
N TRP A 77 -5.90 -5.77 -5.85
CA TRP A 77 -4.54 -5.26 -5.86
C TRP A 77 -3.78 -5.69 -7.10
N GLN A 78 -2.85 -4.87 -7.55
CA GLN A 78 -1.94 -5.18 -8.65
C GLN A 78 -0.52 -4.79 -8.28
N ASN A 79 0.43 -5.63 -8.69
CA ASN A 79 1.86 -5.42 -8.49
C ASN A 79 2.28 -5.31 -7.02
N VAL A 80 1.65 -6.09 -6.13
CA VAL A 80 2.05 -6.17 -4.72
C VAL A 80 3.34 -6.98 -4.62
N PRO A 81 4.40 -6.46 -4.00
CA PRO A 81 5.65 -7.21 -3.82
C PRO A 81 5.46 -8.43 -2.93
N GLY A 82 6.41 -9.38 -2.97
CA GLY A 82 6.43 -10.53 -2.06
C GLY A 82 6.59 -10.08 -0.60
N GLY A 83 5.86 -10.75 0.30
CA GLY A 83 5.86 -10.46 1.74
C GLY A 83 4.50 -10.60 2.38
N THR A 84 4.45 -10.25 3.67
CA THR A 84 3.19 -10.15 4.44
C THR A 84 2.72 -8.70 4.43
N HIS A 85 1.47 -8.50 4.08
CA HIS A 85 0.85 -7.19 3.93
C HIS A 85 -0.40 -7.07 4.79
N THR A 86 -0.78 -5.84 5.12
CA THR A 86 -2.01 -5.52 5.84
C THR A 86 -2.81 -4.49 5.05
N GLN A 87 -3.99 -4.90 4.55
CA GLN A 87 -5.00 -3.99 4.04
C GLN A 87 -5.74 -3.35 5.21
N GLN A 88 -6.01 -2.05 5.13
CA GLN A 88 -6.93 -1.36 6.04
C GLN A 88 -7.97 -0.60 5.25
N LEU A 89 -9.23 -0.72 5.68
CA LEU A 89 -10.37 0.01 5.14
C LEU A 89 -10.93 0.92 6.23
N ALA A 90 -10.80 2.23 6.08
CA ALA A 90 -11.44 3.19 6.97
C ALA A 90 -12.75 3.68 6.35
N MET A 91 -13.87 3.35 6.97
CA MET A 91 -15.21 3.80 6.59
C MET A 91 -15.46 5.18 7.17
N VAL A 92 -15.59 6.17 6.30
CA VAL A 92 -15.71 7.58 6.67
C VAL A 92 -17.14 8.06 6.39
N LEU A 93 -17.78 8.61 7.42
CA LEU A 93 -19.10 9.22 7.37
C LEU A 93 -19.12 10.46 6.47
N PRO A 94 -20.31 10.92 6.04
CA PRO A 94 -20.46 12.18 5.27
C PRO A 94 -19.90 13.43 5.95
N ASN A 95 -19.80 13.42 7.29
CA ASN A 95 -19.20 14.51 8.08
C ASN A 95 -17.66 14.40 8.23
N GLY A 96 -17.02 13.43 7.59
CA GLY A 96 -15.58 13.22 7.62
C GLY A 96 -15.06 12.42 8.83
N VAL A 97 -15.93 11.96 9.73
CA VAL A 97 -15.54 11.15 10.89
C VAL A 97 -15.37 9.69 10.47
N VAL A 98 -14.30 9.04 10.93
CA VAL A 98 -14.12 7.60 10.74
C VAL A 98 -15.11 6.85 11.62
N TYR A 99 -16.00 6.09 10.98
CA TYR A 99 -16.98 5.24 11.66
C TYR A 99 -16.36 3.94 12.16
N GLN A 100 -15.60 3.29 11.28
CA GLN A 100 -14.98 1.98 11.55
C GLN A 100 -13.72 1.82 10.71
N THR A 101 -12.74 1.09 11.24
CA THR A 101 -11.57 0.60 10.49
C THR A 101 -11.57 -0.91 10.52
N ILE A 102 -11.45 -1.54 9.37
CA ILE A 102 -11.33 -2.98 9.19
C ILE A 102 -9.91 -3.26 8.72
N SER A 103 -9.25 -4.29 9.27
CA SER A 103 -7.88 -4.65 8.89
C SER A 103 -7.82 -6.14 8.54
N GLN A 104 -7.24 -6.44 7.38
CA GLN A 104 -7.08 -7.79 6.85
C GLN A 104 -5.64 -8.05 6.42
N GLY A 105 -5.02 -9.09 6.99
CA GLY A 105 -3.69 -9.54 6.58
C GLY A 105 -3.76 -10.47 5.39
N PHE A 106 -2.77 -10.39 4.50
CA PHE A 106 -2.58 -11.34 3.40
C PHE A 106 -1.10 -11.49 3.05
N GLY A 107 -0.75 -12.54 2.30
CA GLY A 107 0.63 -12.83 1.92
C GLY A 107 0.81 -13.02 0.43
N ILE A 108 1.95 -12.58 -0.07
CA ILE A 108 2.46 -12.85 -1.41
C ILE A 108 3.78 -13.62 -1.26
N ALA A 109 4.01 -14.62 -2.08
CA ALA A 109 5.23 -15.40 -1.99
C ALA A 109 6.48 -14.53 -2.16
N GLU A 110 7.47 -14.73 -1.28
CA GLU A 110 8.72 -13.99 -1.31
C GLU A 110 9.41 -14.05 -2.68
N GLY A 111 9.97 -12.91 -3.09
CA GLY A 111 10.65 -12.80 -4.39
C GLY A 111 9.73 -12.79 -5.61
N THR A 112 8.42 -12.74 -5.41
CA THR A 112 7.42 -12.62 -6.49
C THR A 112 6.66 -11.30 -6.41
N VAL A 113 5.83 -11.06 -7.40
CA VAL A 113 4.84 -9.96 -7.42
C VAL A 113 3.47 -10.60 -7.62
N GLY A 114 2.51 -10.20 -6.81
CA GLY A 114 1.16 -10.76 -6.83
C GLY A 114 0.07 -9.74 -7.15
N SER A 115 -1.12 -10.26 -7.47
CA SER A 115 -2.32 -9.46 -7.69
C SER A 115 -3.51 -10.10 -6.97
N PRO A 116 -3.53 -10.05 -5.62
CA PRO A 116 -4.60 -10.65 -4.83
C PRO A 116 -5.86 -9.78 -4.85
N THR A 117 -7.02 -10.44 -4.69
CA THR A 117 -8.26 -9.76 -4.26
C THR A 117 -8.41 -9.97 -2.76
N VAL A 118 -8.53 -8.87 -2.01
CA VAL A 118 -8.81 -8.89 -0.57
C VAL A 118 -10.20 -8.34 -0.33
N SER A 119 -11.03 -9.12 0.37
CA SER A 119 -12.45 -8.82 0.57
C SER A 119 -12.76 -8.64 2.04
N ASP A 120 -13.42 -7.55 2.36
CA ASP A 120 -13.91 -7.23 3.71
C ASP A 120 -15.38 -6.83 3.67
N ALA A 121 -16.09 -7.04 4.76
CA ALA A 121 -17.49 -6.68 4.87
C ALA A 121 -17.73 -5.72 6.04
N MET A 122 -18.49 -4.66 5.76
CA MET A 122 -19.05 -3.77 6.78
C MET A 122 -20.51 -4.14 7.02
N PRO A 123 -20.87 -4.65 8.22
CA PRO A 123 -22.27 -4.89 8.57
C PRO A 123 -23.08 -3.59 8.55
N VAL A 124 -24.24 -3.62 7.91
CA VAL A 124 -25.16 -2.46 7.81
C VAL A 124 -26.48 -2.77 8.45
N ALA A 125 -27.17 -3.85 8.04
CA ALA A 125 -28.47 -4.22 8.57
C ALA A 125 -28.42 -4.51 10.07
N GLY A 126 -29.36 -3.94 10.83
CA GLY A 126 -29.47 -4.14 12.28
C GLY A 126 -28.38 -3.45 13.13
N THR A 127 -27.49 -2.69 12.50
CA THR A 127 -26.42 -1.94 13.17
C THR A 127 -26.84 -0.51 13.51
N PHE A 128 -25.92 0.23 14.12
CA PHE A 128 -26.09 1.65 14.41
C PHE A 128 -26.35 2.49 13.13
N ILE A 129 -25.83 2.03 11.96
CA ILE A 129 -26.06 2.69 10.66
C ILE A 129 -27.56 2.75 10.34
N THR A 130 -28.26 1.62 10.40
CA THR A 130 -29.70 1.55 10.15
C THR A 130 -30.52 2.17 11.29
N GLN A 131 -30.13 1.96 12.56
CA GLN A 131 -30.84 2.51 13.70
C GLN A 131 -30.84 4.05 13.74
N ARG A 132 -29.78 4.67 13.27
CA ARG A 132 -29.61 6.13 13.25
C ARG A 132 -29.80 6.74 11.86
N GLN A 133 -30.19 5.93 10.88
CA GLN A 133 -30.41 6.39 9.50
C GLN A 133 -29.19 7.16 8.98
N LEU A 134 -27.98 6.59 9.13
CA LEU A 134 -26.73 7.25 8.71
C LEU A 134 -26.62 7.20 7.18
N THR A 135 -27.44 8.01 6.51
CA THR A 135 -27.49 8.15 5.05
C THR A 135 -26.53 9.21 4.55
N GLY A 136 -26.32 9.25 3.24
CA GLY A 136 -25.49 10.24 2.53
C GLY A 136 -24.24 9.66 1.92
N ASP A 137 -23.32 10.55 1.53
CA ASP A 137 -22.07 10.19 0.83
C ASP A 137 -21.00 9.73 1.81
N TRP A 138 -20.73 8.45 1.78
CA TRP A 138 -19.65 7.82 2.53
C TRP A 138 -18.38 7.70 1.68
N THR A 139 -17.25 7.52 2.35
CA THR A 139 -15.99 7.22 1.69
C THR A 139 -15.33 6.02 2.37
N VAL A 140 -14.89 5.02 1.59
CA VAL A 140 -13.93 4.04 2.05
C VAL A 140 -12.54 4.52 1.66
N GLN A 141 -11.67 4.72 2.64
CA GLN A 141 -10.24 5.01 2.44
C GLN A 141 -9.47 3.71 2.55
N ILE A 142 -8.63 3.42 1.57
CA ILE A 142 -7.89 2.17 1.47
C ILE A 142 -6.42 2.43 1.72
N SER A 143 -5.83 1.64 2.62
CA SER A 143 -4.41 1.68 2.93
C SER A 143 -3.79 0.29 2.77
N LEU A 144 -2.52 0.26 2.37
CA LEU A 144 -1.69 -0.93 2.39
C LEU A 144 -0.48 -0.64 3.27
N ASP A 145 -0.23 -1.49 4.27
CA ASP A 145 0.88 -1.36 5.23
C ASP A 145 0.97 0.02 5.89
N GLY A 146 -0.21 0.61 6.19
CA GLY A 146 -0.34 1.93 6.79
C GLY A 146 -0.24 3.11 5.83
N ALA A 147 0.14 2.90 4.56
CA ALA A 147 0.15 3.95 3.54
C ALA A 147 -1.20 4.02 2.82
N VAL A 148 -1.83 5.20 2.76
CA VAL A 148 -3.05 5.43 2.00
C VAL A 148 -2.76 5.31 0.50
N VAL A 149 -3.43 4.38 -0.17
CA VAL A 149 -3.27 4.13 -1.62
C VAL A 149 -4.39 4.80 -2.40
N GLY A 150 -5.59 4.92 -1.82
CA GLY A 150 -6.69 5.59 -2.49
C GLY A 150 -7.97 5.58 -1.67
N SER A 151 -9.06 5.98 -2.32
CA SER A 151 -10.40 6.00 -1.72
C SER A 151 -11.48 5.78 -2.75
N GLN A 152 -12.63 5.26 -2.31
CA GLN A 152 -13.83 5.07 -3.11
C GLN A 152 -15.03 5.68 -2.38
N LYS A 153 -15.83 6.47 -3.09
CA LYS A 153 -17.10 7.02 -2.57
C LYS A 153 -18.25 6.08 -2.87
N PHE A 154 -19.25 6.09 -2.00
CA PHE A 154 -20.53 5.44 -2.18
C PHE A 154 -21.62 6.18 -1.39
N ALA A 155 -22.88 6.00 -1.76
CA ALA A 155 -24.00 6.59 -1.03
C ALA A 155 -24.78 5.49 -0.28
N LEU A 156 -25.21 5.79 0.94
CA LEU A 156 -26.28 5.07 1.63
C LEU A 156 -27.56 5.90 1.55
N GLU A 157 -28.57 5.33 0.90
CA GLU A 157 -29.88 5.97 0.68
C GLU A 157 -30.91 5.40 1.66
N PRO A 158 -31.96 6.15 1.99
CA PRO A 158 -33.06 5.71 2.85
C PRO A 158 -33.71 4.40 2.42
#